data_6f4a4625a0886575a0ea3bb2c5eb9ee8
#
_entry.id   6f4a4625a0886575a0ea3bb2c5eb9ee8
#
_cell.length_a   1.000
_cell.length_b   1.000
_cell.length_c   1.000
_cell.angle_alpha   90.00
_cell.angle_beta   90.00
_cell.angle_gamma   90.00
#
_symmetry.space_group_name_H-M   'P 1'
#
loop_
_entity.id
_entity.type
_entity.pdbx_description
1 polymer ?
#
loop_
_entity_poly.entity_id
_entity_poly.type
_entity_poly.pdbx_seq_one_letter_code
_entity_poly.pdbx_strand_id
1 'polypeptide(L)'
;MIEFIDDIKEHFQEWYPKEACGILGVREGKLNWFPCINISEEQDNFIFDSREYISISKHCDIVGIVHSHPDAPPEPSPYDIDNCNILNIPYYIFSYPSLELKLLKPDNQKVSSLYGREYKFGVTDCFEAMRDYLTL
;
A
#
# COMPACT_ATOMS: atom_id res chain seq x y z
N MET A 1 -6.18 -5.90 8.25
CA MET A 1 -5.34 -4.76 8.63
C MET A 1 -5.54 -4.29 10.06
N ILE A 2 -6.74 -4.41 10.60
CA ILE A 2 -7.02 -4.00 11.98
C ILE A 2 -6.09 -4.71 12.97
N GLU A 3 -5.80 -5.99 12.75
CA GLU A 3 -4.90 -6.76 13.62
C GLU A 3 -3.47 -6.24 13.64
N PHE A 4 -3.08 -5.44 12.62
CA PHE A 4 -1.74 -4.90 12.53
C PHE A 4 -1.66 -3.41 12.85
N ILE A 5 -2.77 -2.78 13.25
CA ILE A 5 -2.80 -1.32 13.37
C ILE A 5 -1.79 -0.81 14.39
N ASP A 6 -1.59 -1.52 15.48
CA ASP A 6 -0.61 -1.11 16.48
C ASP A 6 0.82 -1.20 15.95
N ASP A 7 1.12 -2.25 15.21
CA ASP A 7 2.44 -2.43 14.60
C ASP A 7 2.68 -1.38 13.52
N ILE A 8 1.67 -1.07 12.73
CA ILE A 8 1.74 -0.05 11.69
C ILE A 8 1.99 1.32 12.33
N LYS A 9 1.26 1.64 13.38
CA LYS A 9 1.41 2.90 14.10
C LYS A 9 2.81 3.05 14.70
N GLU A 10 3.33 1.99 15.28
CA GLU A 10 4.69 1.98 15.83
C GLU A 10 5.72 2.24 14.75
N HIS A 11 5.54 1.61 13.58
CA HIS A 11 6.41 1.82 12.44
C HIS A 11 6.38 3.26 11.96
N PHE A 12 5.19 3.88 11.89
CA PHE A 12 5.06 5.28 11.53
C PHE A 12 5.77 6.18 12.52
N GLN A 13 5.68 5.87 13.79
CA GLN A 13 6.34 6.64 14.84
C GLN A 13 7.85 6.56 14.74
N GLU A 14 8.39 5.40 14.42
CA GLU A 14 9.82 5.19 14.25
C GLU A 14 10.40 6.04 13.12
N TRP A 15 9.66 6.19 12.03
CA TRP A 15 10.13 6.91 10.86
C TRP A 15 9.82 8.40 10.89
N TYR A 16 8.89 8.81 11.74
CA TYR A 16 8.53 10.24 11.84
C TYR A 16 9.79 11.09 12.03
N PRO A 17 10.00 12.22 11.33
CA PRO A 17 9.05 12.93 10.45
C PRO A 17 9.09 12.50 8.99
N LYS A 18 9.75 11.43 8.65
CA LYS A 18 9.77 10.90 7.28
C LYS A 18 8.57 9.98 7.04
N GLU A 19 8.23 9.79 5.78
CA GLU A 19 7.19 8.82 5.43
C GLU A 19 7.68 7.42 5.76
N ALA A 20 6.86 6.65 6.44
CA ALA A 20 7.10 5.24 6.66
C ALA A 20 6.36 4.44 5.60
N CYS A 21 6.90 3.32 5.20
CA CYS A 21 6.27 2.46 4.21
C CYS A 21 6.32 1.00 4.63
N GLY A 22 5.41 0.22 4.10
CA GLY A 22 5.35 -1.20 4.35
C GLY A 22 4.46 -1.90 3.35
N ILE A 23 4.41 -3.21 3.47
CA ILE A 23 3.74 -4.07 2.50
C ILE A 23 2.76 -4.98 3.23
N LEU A 24 1.56 -5.13 2.64
CA LEU A 24 0.61 -6.17 3.04
C LEU A 24 0.71 -7.29 2.02
N GLY A 25 1.01 -8.48 2.50
CA GLY A 25 1.15 -9.65 1.65
C GLY A 25 0.32 -10.82 2.16
N VAL A 26 -0.17 -11.63 1.24
CA VAL A 26 -0.95 -12.82 1.56
C VAL A 26 -0.11 -14.05 1.24
N ARG A 27 0.01 -14.93 2.22
CA ARG A 27 0.66 -16.22 2.07
C ARG A 27 -0.22 -17.29 2.71
N GLU A 28 -0.53 -18.32 1.94
CA GLU A 28 -1.35 -19.43 2.41
C GLU A 28 -2.69 -18.97 3.02
N GLY A 29 -3.28 -17.98 2.38
CA GLY A 29 -4.56 -17.43 2.81
C GLY A 29 -4.50 -16.49 4.01
N LYS A 30 -3.31 -16.18 4.50
CA LYS A 30 -3.13 -15.30 5.65
C LYS A 30 -2.49 -13.97 5.25
N LEU A 31 -3.05 -12.89 5.76
CA LEU A 31 -2.49 -11.55 5.58
C LEU A 31 -1.32 -11.35 6.55
N ASN A 32 -0.24 -10.77 6.03
CA ASN A 32 0.95 -10.45 6.81
C ASN A 32 1.34 -9.00 6.59
N TRP A 33 1.89 -8.39 7.63
CA TRP A 33 2.41 -7.03 7.60
C TRP A 33 3.94 -7.06 7.58
N PHE A 34 4.51 -6.33 6.63
CA PHE A 34 5.97 -6.22 6.48
C PHE A 34 6.37 -4.75 6.56
N PRO A 35 6.88 -4.28 7.72
CA PRO A 35 7.45 -2.94 7.78
C PRO A 35 8.70 -2.88 6.91
N CYS A 36 8.81 -1.85 6.10
CA CYS A 36 9.88 -1.72 5.13
C CYS A 36 10.71 -0.48 5.37
N ILE A 37 11.89 -0.45 4.76
CA ILE A 37 12.81 0.67 4.85
C ILE A 37 12.48 1.65 3.73
N ASN A 38 12.40 2.93 4.07
CA ASN A 38 12.26 3.99 3.10
C ASN A 38 13.65 4.52 2.78
N ILE A 39 14.13 4.27 1.56
CA ILE A 39 15.46 4.70 1.14
C ILE A 39 15.48 6.09 0.51
N SER A 40 14.33 6.77 0.45
CA SER A 40 14.28 8.13 -0.07
C SER A 40 15.00 9.09 0.86
N GLU A 41 15.70 10.05 0.28
CA GLU A 41 16.33 11.13 1.02
C GLU A 41 15.37 12.28 1.28
N GLU A 42 14.23 12.30 0.62
CA GLU A 42 13.21 13.33 0.77
C GLU A 42 12.22 12.99 1.86
N GLN A 43 11.64 14.02 2.49
CA GLN A 43 10.67 13.78 3.57
C GLN A 43 9.27 13.49 3.09
N ASP A 44 8.92 13.93 1.89
CA ASP A 44 7.54 13.91 1.40
C ASP A 44 7.27 12.80 0.40
N ASN A 45 8.16 11.81 0.33
CA ASN A 45 7.91 10.61 -0.48
C ASN A 45 8.59 9.41 0.16
N PHE A 46 8.37 8.24 -0.43
CA PHE A 46 9.05 7.03 -0.01
C PHE A 46 9.49 6.23 -1.23
N ILE A 47 10.57 5.48 -1.06
CA ILE A 47 11.09 4.57 -2.08
C ILE A 47 11.43 3.27 -1.36
N PHE A 48 10.91 2.14 -1.87
CA PHE A 48 11.27 0.83 -1.34
C PHE A 48 12.70 0.46 -1.71
N ASP A 49 13.38 -0.23 -0.80
CA ASP A 49 14.59 -0.95 -1.15
C ASP A 49 14.16 -2.11 -2.07
N SER A 50 14.70 -2.13 -3.29
CA SER A 50 14.28 -3.12 -4.28
C SER A 50 14.56 -4.55 -3.84
N ARG A 51 15.62 -4.78 -3.08
CA ARG A 51 15.94 -6.12 -2.57
C ARG A 51 14.92 -6.59 -1.55
N GLU A 52 14.49 -5.69 -0.67
CA GLU A 52 13.46 -5.99 0.31
C GLU A 52 12.12 -6.29 -0.38
N TYR A 53 11.73 -5.45 -1.33
CA TYR A 53 10.50 -5.64 -2.08
C TYR A 53 10.48 -6.98 -2.82
N ILE A 54 11.57 -7.29 -3.53
CA ILE A 54 11.68 -8.53 -4.29
C ILE A 54 11.62 -9.74 -3.36
N SER A 55 12.31 -9.67 -2.22
CA SER A 55 12.30 -10.76 -1.25
C SER A 55 10.88 -11.07 -0.76
N ILE A 56 10.13 -10.03 -0.43
CA ILE A 56 8.74 -10.21 0.01
C ILE A 56 7.89 -10.78 -1.12
N SER A 57 8.06 -10.27 -2.34
CA SER A 57 7.27 -10.71 -3.49
C SER A 57 7.49 -12.18 -3.86
N LYS A 58 8.63 -12.73 -3.48
CA LYS A 58 8.91 -14.16 -3.72
C LYS A 58 8.19 -15.07 -2.74
N HIS A 59 7.79 -14.56 -1.60
CA HIS A 59 7.19 -15.37 -0.53
C HIS A 59 5.70 -15.11 -0.34
N CYS A 60 5.20 -13.99 -0.82
CA CYS A 60 3.81 -13.58 -0.61
C CYS A 60 3.26 -12.92 -1.87
N ASP A 61 1.93 -12.98 -2.00
CA ASP A 61 1.23 -12.15 -2.97
C ASP A 61 1.03 -10.77 -2.35
N ILE A 62 1.61 -9.75 -2.94
CA ILE A 62 1.50 -8.39 -2.42
C ILE A 62 0.12 -7.85 -2.78
N VAL A 63 -0.66 -7.51 -1.76
CA VAL A 63 -2.04 -7.04 -1.94
C VAL A 63 -2.24 -5.60 -1.52
N GLY A 64 -1.27 -4.98 -0.90
CA GLY A 64 -1.38 -3.57 -0.51
C GLY A 64 -0.03 -2.98 -0.17
N ILE A 65 0.07 -1.68 -0.42
CA ILE A 65 1.21 -0.87 0.00
C ILE A 65 0.67 0.11 1.05
N VAL A 66 1.36 0.20 2.17
CA VAL A 66 0.97 1.10 3.26
C VAL A 66 2.04 2.17 3.42
N HIS A 67 1.64 3.42 3.54
CA HIS A 67 2.59 4.47 3.90
C HIS A 67 1.89 5.59 4.67
N SER A 68 2.71 6.39 5.35
CA SER A 68 2.23 7.50 6.17
C SER A 68 2.48 8.84 5.48
N HIS A 69 1.58 9.79 5.73
CA HIS A 69 1.77 11.20 5.41
C HIS A 69 1.93 11.94 6.73
N PRO A 70 3.17 12.19 7.19
CA PRO A 70 3.39 12.85 8.48
C PRO A 70 2.88 14.29 8.47
N ASP A 71 2.08 14.64 9.48
CA ASP A 71 1.54 16.00 9.65
C ASP A 71 0.77 16.53 8.44
N ALA A 72 0.21 15.64 7.63
CA ALA A 72 -0.49 15.99 6.40
C ALA A 72 -1.71 15.09 6.23
N PRO A 73 -2.73 15.54 5.47
CA PRO A 73 -3.90 14.69 5.21
C PRO A 73 -3.53 13.51 4.33
N PRO A 74 -4.33 12.43 4.36
CA PRO A 74 -4.02 11.22 3.61
C PRO A 74 -4.39 11.31 2.12
N GLU A 75 -4.16 12.46 1.51
CA GLU A 75 -4.47 12.67 0.11
C GLU A 75 -3.33 12.17 -0.77
N PRO A 76 -3.62 11.37 -1.80
CA PRO A 76 -2.55 10.85 -2.65
C PRO A 76 -1.86 11.97 -3.42
N SER A 77 -0.54 11.93 -3.44
CA SER A 77 0.25 12.81 -4.28
C SER A 77 0.26 12.28 -5.72
N PRO A 78 0.65 13.09 -6.72
CA PRO A 78 0.86 12.56 -8.07
C PRO A 78 1.84 11.40 -8.10
N TYR A 79 2.84 11.42 -7.24
CA TYR A 79 3.82 10.36 -7.09
C TYR A 79 3.16 9.06 -6.61
N ASP A 80 2.26 9.17 -5.63
CA ASP A 80 1.51 8.03 -5.12
C ASP A 80 0.64 7.41 -6.21
N ILE A 81 -0.03 8.25 -6.97
CA ILE A 81 -0.92 7.80 -8.05
C ILE A 81 -0.12 7.06 -9.11
N ASP A 82 1.00 7.63 -9.54
CA ASP A 82 1.84 7.00 -10.56
C ASP A 82 2.37 5.65 -10.09
N ASN A 83 2.88 5.58 -8.88
CA ASN A 83 3.45 4.34 -8.36
C ASN A 83 2.37 3.28 -8.12
N CYS A 84 1.22 3.67 -7.64
CA CYS A 84 0.09 2.77 -7.47
C CYS A 84 -0.30 2.13 -8.81
N ASN A 85 -0.34 2.93 -9.87
CA ASN A 85 -0.69 2.44 -11.21
C ASN A 85 0.41 1.57 -11.80
N ILE A 86 1.67 1.94 -11.61
CA ILE A 86 2.81 1.16 -12.11
C ILE A 86 2.83 -0.22 -11.45
N LEU A 87 2.68 -0.28 -10.14
CA LEU A 87 2.70 -1.53 -9.40
C LEU A 87 1.40 -2.31 -9.54
N ASN A 88 0.32 -1.63 -9.90
CA ASN A 88 -1.02 -2.22 -9.97
C ASN A 88 -1.45 -2.82 -8.64
N ILE A 89 -1.18 -2.12 -7.56
CA ILE A 89 -1.45 -2.55 -6.19
C ILE A 89 -2.10 -1.41 -5.43
N PRO A 90 -3.17 -1.66 -4.66
CA PRO A 90 -3.79 -0.60 -3.86
C PRO A 90 -2.84 0.00 -2.84
N TYR A 91 -2.96 1.30 -2.63
CA TYR A 91 -2.19 2.04 -1.64
C TYR A 91 -3.08 2.43 -0.48
N TYR A 92 -2.63 2.14 0.73
CA TYR A 92 -3.28 2.54 1.98
C TYR A 92 -2.49 3.71 2.54
N ILE A 93 -3.06 4.89 2.46
CA ILE A 93 -2.39 6.13 2.86
C ILE A 93 -2.95 6.56 4.19
N PHE A 94 -2.09 6.64 5.21
CA PHE A 94 -2.48 7.06 6.54
C PHE A 94 -1.91 8.44 6.83
N SER A 95 -2.74 9.32 7.36
CA SER A 95 -2.23 10.51 8.01
C SER A 95 -1.62 10.11 9.37
N TYR A 96 -0.54 10.74 9.76
CA TYR A 96 0.07 10.49 11.06
C TYR A 96 0.29 11.84 11.76
N PRO A 97 -0.10 12.02 13.01
CA PRO A 97 -0.53 11.01 13.99
C PRO A 97 -2.03 10.68 14.00
N SER A 98 -2.87 11.34 13.21
CA SER A 98 -4.32 11.18 13.30
C SER A 98 -4.80 9.79 12.88
N LEU A 99 -4.04 9.09 12.05
CA LEU A 99 -4.38 7.77 11.50
C LEU A 99 -5.64 7.76 10.63
N GLU A 100 -5.98 8.90 10.03
CA GLU A 100 -6.98 8.91 8.98
C GLU A 100 -6.46 8.11 7.79
N LEU A 101 -7.33 7.30 7.21
CA LEU A 101 -6.97 6.39 6.13
C LEU A 101 -7.68 6.77 4.84
N LYS A 102 -6.91 6.80 3.76
CA LYS A 102 -7.48 6.87 2.41
C LYS A 102 -6.93 5.73 1.58
N LEU A 103 -7.82 5.08 0.86
CA LEU A 103 -7.46 3.97 -0.02
C LEU A 103 -7.39 4.47 -1.45
N LEU A 104 -6.25 4.27 -2.09
CA LEU A 104 -6.04 4.60 -3.50
C LEU A 104 -5.98 3.30 -4.29
N LYS A 105 -6.88 3.16 -5.26
CA LYS A 105 -6.90 1.99 -6.14
C LYS A 105 -6.12 2.27 -7.41
N PRO A 106 -5.47 1.23 -7.99
CA PRO A 106 -4.85 1.40 -9.30
C PRO A 106 -5.90 1.75 -10.35
N ASP A 107 -5.56 2.68 -11.23
CA ASP A 107 -6.41 3.05 -12.34
C ASP A 107 -5.87 2.39 -13.60
N ASN A 108 -6.50 1.30 -14.00
CA ASN A 108 -6.10 0.54 -15.18
C ASN A 108 -7.03 0.76 -16.37
N GLN A 109 -7.86 1.79 -16.32
CA GLN A 109 -8.86 2.00 -17.36
C GLN A 109 -8.25 2.18 -18.75
N LYS A 110 -7.09 2.84 -18.82
CA LYS A 110 -6.41 3.02 -20.11
C LYS A 110 -5.95 1.70 -20.70
N VAL A 111 -5.50 0.79 -19.84
CA VAL A 111 -5.09 -0.54 -20.27
C VAL A 111 -6.30 -1.41 -20.53
N SER A 112 -7.29 -1.31 -19.66
CA SER A 112 -8.47 -2.15 -19.72
C SER A 112 -9.38 -1.86 -20.92
N SER A 113 -9.19 -0.74 -21.61
CA SER A 113 -9.97 -0.45 -22.80
C SER A 113 -9.79 -1.51 -23.88
N LEU A 114 -8.67 -2.21 -23.88
CA LEU A 114 -8.39 -3.29 -24.82
C LEU A 114 -8.99 -4.62 -24.38
N TYR A 115 -9.06 -4.83 -23.10
CA TYR A 115 -9.52 -6.10 -22.51
C TYR A 115 -10.95 -5.99 -21.99
N GLY A 116 -11.49 -4.80 -22.07
CA GLY A 116 -12.85 -4.56 -21.68
C GLY A 116 -13.08 -4.69 -20.21
N ARG A 117 -14.26 -5.15 -19.90
CA ARG A 117 -14.75 -5.15 -18.52
C ARG A 117 -14.14 -6.22 -17.63
N GLU A 118 -13.62 -7.28 -18.23
CA GLU A 118 -13.07 -8.38 -17.46
C GLU A 118 -11.91 -7.93 -16.60
N TYR A 119 -11.02 -7.15 -17.17
CA TYR A 119 -9.85 -6.68 -16.44
C TYR A 119 -10.24 -5.77 -15.29
N LYS A 120 -11.14 -4.85 -15.56
CA LYS A 120 -11.64 -3.93 -14.54
C LYS A 120 -12.36 -4.68 -13.42
N PHE A 121 -13.14 -5.69 -13.79
CA PHE A 121 -13.85 -6.52 -12.84
C PHE A 121 -12.87 -7.31 -11.97
N GLY A 122 -11.82 -7.86 -12.57
CA GLY A 122 -10.81 -8.59 -11.83
C GLY A 122 -10.10 -7.73 -10.79
N VAL A 123 -9.80 -6.49 -11.13
CA VAL A 123 -9.19 -5.56 -10.18
C VAL A 123 -10.14 -5.30 -9.00
N THR A 124 -11.42 -5.13 -9.29
CA THR A 124 -12.42 -4.93 -8.26
C THR A 124 -12.54 -6.14 -7.35
N ASP A 125 -12.52 -7.34 -7.91
CA ASP A 125 -12.58 -8.59 -7.13
C ASP A 125 -11.39 -8.72 -6.20
N CYS A 126 -10.19 -8.42 -6.67
CA CYS A 126 -9.01 -8.43 -5.83
C CYS A 126 -9.14 -7.46 -4.66
N PHE A 127 -9.69 -6.30 -4.94
CA PHE A 127 -9.92 -5.29 -3.92
C PHE A 127 -10.92 -5.76 -2.87
N GLU A 128 -12.02 -6.36 -3.30
CA GLU A 128 -13.03 -6.88 -2.39
C GLU A 128 -12.48 -8.02 -1.53
N ALA A 129 -11.70 -8.92 -2.12
CA ALA A 129 -11.05 -9.99 -1.38
C ALA A 129 -10.12 -9.42 -0.30
N MET A 130 -9.37 -8.38 -0.64
CA MET A 130 -8.49 -7.74 0.33
C MET A 130 -9.28 -7.07 1.45
N ARG A 131 -10.41 -6.45 1.13
CA ARG A 131 -11.28 -5.85 2.13
C ARG A 131 -11.78 -6.90 3.12
N ASP A 132 -12.13 -8.08 2.63
CA ASP A 132 -12.58 -9.17 3.50
C ASP A 132 -11.49 -9.54 4.50
N TYR A 133 -10.23 -9.60 4.06
CA TYR A 133 -9.12 -9.82 4.98
C TYR A 133 -9.01 -8.73 6.02
N LEU A 134 -9.22 -7.50 5.61
CA LEU A 134 -9.06 -6.35 6.50
C LEU A 134 -10.19 -6.23 7.52
N THR A 135 -11.36 -6.77 7.21
CA THR A 135 -12.53 -6.65 8.08
C THR A 135 -12.72 -7.85 9.00
N LEU A 136 -12.02 -8.92 8.72
CA LEU A 136 -12.06 -10.11 9.56
C LEU A 136 -11.16 -9.99 10.77
#